data_4b64f4600187f7134f23548e81a38145
#
_entry.id   4b64f4600187f7134f23548e81a38145
#
_cell.length_a   1.000
_cell.length_b   1.000
_cell.length_c   1.000
_cell.angle_alpha   90.00
_cell.angle_beta   90.00
_cell.angle_gamma   90.00
#
_symmetry.space_group_name_H-M   'P 1'
#
loop_
_entity.id
_entity.type
_entity.pdbx_description
1 polymer ?
#
loop_
_entity_poly.entity_id
_entity_poly.type
_entity_poly.pdbx_seq_one_letter_code
_entity_poly.pdbx_strand_id
1 'polypeptide(L)'
;MHSRFQRLLGKSGFSMGLELPLDNDWSSDGQRLRMNANRPFGVPDLKQHTAMARLADEAGFRALWMRDVPIYDPHFGDAAQVFETFSYLGYLAGITDNIMLGTAAVVLPLRQPWLTLKAANSVDELSDGRLLLGVASGDRPMEYPLFGVDYEQRGEIFRDTVELLRSQGNGRLPEGARLLPERDQPFPLLVAGLGQQSPAWIGEHMDGWLAYPGTPEEHRRRVGLWREVGGEKPYISFIHLDLAANPHAPMQRVRFGGTCGRLALIDELQALREAGVQHVGLHVRRSERPVAQVIEEIAEYVLPKFH
;
A
#
# COMPACT_ATOMS: atom_id res chain seq x y z
N MET A 1 13.05 15.37 -3.46
CA MET A 1 12.06 14.24 -3.61
C MET A 1 12.78 13.05 -4.23
N HIS A 2 12.62 11.86 -3.68
CA HIS A 2 13.21 10.63 -4.20
C HIS A 2 12.74 10.35 -5.64
N SER A 3 13.62 9.91 -6.55
CA SER A 3 13.31 9.72 -7.99
C SER A 3 12.12 8.79 -8.25
N ARG A 4 11.91 7.78 -7.40
CA ARG A 4 10.79 6.85 -7.52
C ARG A 4 9.42 7.49 -7.27
N PHE A 5 9.36 8.54 -6.47
CA PHE A 5 8.12 9.30 -6.33
C PHE A 5 7.77 10.09 -7.60
N GLN A 6 8.75 10.50 -8.39
CA GLN A 6 8.47 11.07 -9.70
C GLN A 6 7.82 10.03 -10.64
N ARG A 7 8.31 8.77 -10.57
CA ARG A 7 7.70 7.65 -11.32
C ARG A 7 6.29 7.34 -10.82
N LEU A 8 6.05 7.32 -9.50
CA LEU A 8 4.73 7.12 -8.91
C LEU A 8 3.75 8.23 -9.31
N LEU A 9 4.13 9.48 -9.09
CA LEU A 9 3.23 10.64 -9.20
C LEU A 9 3.07 11.15 -10.64
N GLY A 10 4.03 10.81 -11.52
CA GLY A 10 4.04 11.30 -12.89
C GLY A 10 4.17 12.83 -12.99
N LYS A 11 3.87 13.38 -14.17
CA LYS A 11 4.00 14.82 -14.43
C LYS A 11 2.91 15.66 -13.75
N SER A 12 1.76 15.08 -13.49
CA SER A 12 0.61 15.76 -12.87
C SER A 12 0.77 15.98 -11.36
N GLY A 13 1.72 15.27 -10.72
CA GLY A 13 1.90 15.26 -9.28
C GLY A 13 0.80 14.55 -8.50
N PHE A 14 -0.12 13.84 -9.21
CA PHE A 14 -1.20 13.04 -8.61
C PHE A 14 -1.39 11.76 -9.42
N SER A 15 -1.63 10.64 -8.73
CA SER A 15 -1.81 9.36 -9.39
C SER A 15 -2.69 8.39 -8.61
N MET A 16 -3.02 7.26 -9.24
CA MET A 16 -3.80 6.19 -8.64
C MET A 16 -3.08 4.85 -8.73
N GLY A 17 -3.28 4.04 -7.71
CA GLY A 17 -2.89 2.64 -7.65
C GLY A 17 -4.05 1.76 -7.19
N LEU A 18 -3.79 0.48 -7.06
CA LEU A 18 -4.76 -0.50 -6.57
C LEU A 18 -4.22 -1.17 -5.31
N GLU A 19 -5.10 -1.45 -4.35
CA GLU A 19 -4.77 -2.21 -3.15
C GLU A 19 -5.13 -3.69 -3.34
N LEU A 20 -4.15 -4.55 -3.14
CA LEU A 20 -4.33 -6.01 -3.20
C LEU A 20 -5.08 -6.54 -1.96
N PRO A 21 -5.84 -7.63 -2.11
CA PRO A 21 -6.04 -8.44 -3.31
C PRO A 21 -7.06 -7.81 -4.27
N LEU A 22 -6.93 -8.13 -5.57
CA LEU A 22 -7.85 -7.67 -6.61
C LEU A 22 -8.95 -8.72 -6.82
N ASP A 23 -9.84 -8.81 -5.82
CA ASP A 23 -11.06 -9.60 -5.85
C ASP A 23 -12.26 -8.72 -5.47
N ASN A 24 -13.46 -9.27 -5.52
CA ASN A 24 -14.68 -8.63 -5.05
C ASN A 24 -15.38 -9.42 -3.93
N ASP A 25 -14.62 -10.07 -3.09
CA ASP A 25 -15.10 -10.97 -2.05
C ASP A 25 -16.00 -10.31 -0.98
N TRP A 26 -16.01 -8.99 -0.89
CA TRP A 26 -16.86 -8.23 0.03
C TRP A 26 -18.14 -7.72 -0.62
N SER A 27 -18.36 -7.98 -1.92
CA SER A 27 -19.63 -7.79 -2.59
C SER A 27 -20.65 -8.84 -2.17
N SER A 28 -21.92 -8.63 -2.50
CA SER A 28 -23.00 -9.60 -2.23
C SER A 28 -22.75 -10.95 -2.92
N ASP A 29 -22.36 -10.93 -4.17
CA ASP A 29 -22.02 -12.14 -4.95
C ASP A 29 -20.73 -12.80 -4.47
N GLY A 30 -19.69 -12.01 -4.20
CA GLY A 30 -18.43 -12.51 -3.66
C GLY A 30 -18.58 -13.21 -2.33
N GLN A 31 -19.41 -12.67 -1.43
CA GLN A 31 -19.74 -13.33 -0.16
C GLN A 31 -20.44 -14.66 -0.38
N ARG A 32 -21.40 -14.72 -1.29
CA ARG A 32 -22.09 -15.96 -1.64
C ARG A 32 -21.14 -17.02 -2.20
N LEU A 33 -20.26 -16.64 -3.13
CA LEU A 33 -19.26 -17.54 -3.73
C LEU A 33 -18.24 -18.02 -2.69
N ARG A 34 -17.80 -17.14 -1.79
CA ARG A 34 -16.92 -17.47 -0.70
C ARG A 34 -17.53 -18.50 0.25
N MET A 35 -18.79 -18.31 0.64
CA MET A 35 -19.52 -19.23 1.51
C MET A 35 -19.70 -20.60 0.83
N ASN A 36 -20.08 -20.64 -0.45
CA ASN A 36 -20.21 -21.89 -1.21
C ASN A 36 -18.87 -22.65 -1.35
N ALA A 37 -17.77 -21.92 -1.39
CA ALA A 37 -16.41 -22.49 -1.42
C ALA A 37 -15.86 -22.86 -0.04
N ASN A 38 -16.64 -22.64 1.03
CA ASN A 38 -16.21 -22.79 2.44
C ASN A 38 -14.89 -22.08 2.75
N ARG A 39 -14.70 -20.90 2.16
CA ARG A 39 -13.50 -20.07 2.35
C ARG A 39 -13.74 -19.09 3.50
N PRO A 40 -12.82 -18.97 4.50
CA PRO A 40 -12.99 -18.06 5.64
C PRO A 40 -13.16 -16.60 5.22
N PHE A 41 -13.82 -15.79 6.06
CA PHE A 41 -13.96 -14.37 5.83
C PHE A 41 -12.58 -13.69 5.77
N GLY A 42 -12.39 -12.82 4.80
CA GLY A 42 -11.14 -12.09 4.59
C GLY A 42 -10.10 -12.82 3.75
N VAL A 43 -10.13 -14.15 3.67
CA VAL A 43 -9.24 -14.93 2.80
C VAL A 43 -9.68 -14.74 1.35
N PRO A 44 -8.82 -14.15 0.48
CA PRO A 44 -9.18 -13.80 -0.89
C PRO A 44 -9.32 -15.00 -1.84
N ASP A 45 -10.03 -14.83 -2.95
CA ASP A 45 -9.93 -15.72 -4.10
C ASP A 45 -8.76 -15.27 -4.98
N LEU A 46 -7.68 -16.05 -4.95
CA LEU A 46 -6.44 -15.72 -5.68
C LEU A 46 -6.35 -16.35 -7.07
N LYS A 47 -7.42 -16.99 -7.58
CA LYS A 47 -7.36 -17.68 -8.87
C LYS A 47 -6.97 -16.76 -10.03
N GLN A 48 -7.37 -15.51 -9.98
CA GLN A 48 -7.12 -14.54 -11.05
C GLN A 48 -6.07 -13.48 -10.68
N HIS A 49 -5.38 -13.61 -9.54
CA HIS A 49 -4.50 -12.55 -9.05
C HIS A 49 -3.41 -12.14 -10.05
N THR A 50 -2.83 -13.12 -10.77
CA THR A 50 -1.83 -12.87 -11.83
C THR A 50 -2.42 -12.03 -12.97
N ALA A 51 -3.59 -12.43 -13.48
CA ALA A 51 -4.25 -11.73 -14.57
C ALA A 51 -4.65 -10.30 -14.16
N MET A 52 -5.15 -10.13 -12.95
CA MET A 52 -5.55 -8.80 -12.45
C MET A 52 -4.34 -7.89 -12.20
N ALA A 53 -3.22 -8.41 -11.71
CA ALA A 53 -2.01 -7.64 -11.53
C ALA A 53 -1.43 -7.15 -12.88
N ARG A 54 -1.42 -8.01 -13.89
CA ARG A 54 -1.02 -7.64 -15.26
C ARG A 54 -1.97 -6.62 -15.87
N LEU A 55 -3.28 -6.84 -15.75
CA LEU A 55 -4.28 -5.89 -16.23
C LEU A 55 -4.08 -4.49 -15.60
N ALA A 56 -3.79 -4.43 -14.29
CA ALA A 56 -3.52 -3.17 -13.61
C ALA A 56 -2.27 -2.46 -14.14
N ASP A 57 -1.21 -3.20 -14.44
CA ASP A 57 0.03 -2.66 -15.04
C ASP A 57 -0.22 -2.15 -16.47
N GLU A 58 -0.83 -2.96 -17.32
CA GLU A 58 -1.17 -2.63 -18.70
C GLU A 58 -2.15 -1.45 -18.79
N ALA A 59 -3.09 -1.36 -17.86
CA ALA A 59 -4.07 -0.28 -17.76
C ALA A 59 -3.47 1.07 -17.30
N GLY A 60 -2.23 1.10 -16.83
CA GLY A 60 -1.51 2.32 -16.47
C GLY A 60 -1.71 2.79 -15.04
N PHE A 61 -2.20 1.93 -14.13
CA PHE A 61 -2.14 2.24 -12.70
C PHE A 61 -0.69 2.37 -12.24
N ARG A 62 -0.44 3.25 -11.26
CA ARG A 62 0.93 3.59 -10.87
C ARG A 62 1.50 2.71 -9.78
N ALA A 63 0.67 2.06 -8.96
CA ALA A 63 1.15 1.16 -7.91
C ALA A 63 0.17 0.03 -7.60
N LEU A 64 0.71 -1.12 -7.19
CA LEU A 64 0.01 -2.17 -6.46
C LEU A 64 0.44 -2.09 -5.01
N TRP A 65 -0.51 -1.95 -4.09
CA TRP A 65 -0.27 -1.85 -2.66
C TRP A 65 -0.66 -3.14 -1.95
N MET A 66 0.24 -3.63 -1.11
CA MET A 66 0.12 -4.90 -0.42
C MET A 66 0.17 -4.71 1.10
N ARG A 67 -0.65 -5.45 1.81
CA ARG A 67 -0.58 -5.55 3.29
C ARG A 67 0.37 -6.66 3.72
N ASP A 68 0.86 -6.57 4.95
CA ASP A 68 1.63 -7.60 5.63
C ASP A 68 0.76 -8.22 6.74
N VAL A 69 0.25 -9.41 6.50
CA VAL A 69 -0.60 -10.15 7.45
C VAL A 69 0.00 -11.52 7.65
N PRO A 70 0.96 -11.68 8.58
CA PRO A 70 1.68 -12.93 8.75
C PRO A 70 0.78 -14.06 9.27
N ILE A 71 -0.22 -13.74 10.11
CA ILE A 71 -1.12 -14.72 10.72
C ILE A 71 -2.58 -14.34 10.45
N TYR A 72 -3.37 -15.30 9.97
CA TYR A 72 -4.81 -15.13 9.85
C TYR A 72 -5.47 -15.14 11.23
N ASP A 73 -6.16 -14.06 11.57
CA ASP A 73 -6.99 -13.95 12.77
C ASP A 73 -8.44 -13.63 12.36
N PRO A 74 -9.40 -14.56 12.56
CA PRO A 74 -10.79 -14.35 12.20
C PRO A 74 -11.46 -13.24 13.04
N HIS A 75 -10.89 -12.88 14.20
CA HIS A 75 -11.45 -11.86 15.09
C HIS A 75 -10.99 -10.44 14.72
N PHE A 76 -9.92 -10.30 13.97
CA PHE A 76 -9.42 -8.99 13.57
C PHE A 76 -10.23 -8.36 12.40
N GLY A 77 -10.98 -9.16 11.66
CA GLY A 77 -11.91 -8.71 10.62
C GLY A 77 -11.28 -8.17 9.34
N ASP A 78 -9.97 -8.17 9.24
CA ASP A 78 -9.22 -7.61 8.12
C ASP A 78 -8.07 -8.55 7.73
N ALA A 79 -8.44 -9.65 7.18
CA ALA A 79 -7.45 -10.50 6.58
C ALA A 79 -7.23 -10.09 5.15
N ALA A 80 -6.77 -10.44 4.30
CA ALA A 80 -6.67 -10.10 2.91
C ALA A 80 -5.37 -10.53 2.27
N GLN A 81 -4.33 -10.71 3.05
CA GLN A 81 -3.07 -11.20 2.54
C GLN A 81 -2.83 -12.64 3.03
N VAL A 82 -2.50 -13.56 2.14
CA VAL A 82 -2.26 -14.97 2.45
C VAL A 82 -0.84 -15.44 2.10
N PHE A 83 -0.12 -14.67 1.27
CA PHE A 83 1.26 -14.95 0.94
C PHE A 83 2.22 -14.16 1.85
N GLU A 84 3.40 -14.69 2.08
CA GLU A 84 4.48 -13.91 2.68
C GLU A 84 4.82 -12.73 1.77
N THR A 85 4.93 -11.54 2.37
CA THR A 85 4.92 -10.26 1.65
C THR A 85 6.05 -10.13 0.63
N PHE A 86 7.30 -10.44 1.00
CA PHE A 86 8.43 -10.28 0.07
C PHE A 86 8.47 -11.36 -1.01
N SER A 87 8.03 -12.57 -0.70
CA SER A 87 7.85 -13.65 -1.68
C SER A 87 6.83 -13.26 -2.75
N TYR A 88 5.72 -12.65 -2.33
CA TYR A 88 4.70 -12.20 -3.27
C TYR A 88 5.13 -10.96 -4.06
N LEU A 89 5.83 -10.01 -3.44
CA LEU A 89 6.44 -8.89 -4.16
C LEU A 89 7.42 -9.35 -5.23
N GLY A 90 8.28 -10.35 -4.92
CA GLY A 90 9.17 -10.95 -5.91
C GLY A 90 8.44 -11.61 -7.07
N TYR A 91 7.32 -12.30 -6.79
CA TYR A 91 6.45 -12.84 -7.83
C TYR A 91 5.84 -11.73 -8.70
N LEU A 92 5.28 -10.68 -8.10
CA LEU A 92 4.71 -9.55 -8.82
C LEU A 92 5.77 -8.81 -9.66
N ALA A 93 7.00 -8.69 -9.15
CA ALA A 93 8.12 -8.11 -9.90
C ALA A 93 8.40 -8.86 -11.20
N GLY A 94 8.26 -10.20 -11.20
CA GLY A 94 8.49 -11.05 -12.38
C GLY A 94 7.33 -11.10 -13.38
N ILE A 95 6.14 -10.61 -13.03
CA ILE A 95 4.94 -10.66 -13.90
C ILE A 95 4.43 -9.30 -14.34
N THR A 96 5.04 -8.21 -13.88
CA THR A 96 4.70 -6.82 -14.19
C THR A 96 5.93 -6.05 -14.64
N ASP A 97 5.76 -5.01 -15.46
CA ASP A 97 6.87 -4.28 -16.08
C ASP A 97 7.01 -2.84 -15.57
N ASN A 98 5.91 -2.12 -15.34
CA ASN A 98 5.91 -0.68 -15.11
C ASN A 98 5.39 -0.26 -13.73
N ILE A 99 4.40 -0.98 -13.22
CA ILE A 99 3.69 -0.64 -11.98
C ILE A 99 4.63 -0.71 -10.77
N MET A 100 4.56 0.30 -9.90
CA MET A 100 5.32 0.30 -8.63
C MET A 100 4.75 -0.76 -7.69
N LEU A 101 5.61 -1.36 -6.89
CA LEU A 101 5.26 -2.39 -5.92
C LEU A 101 5.38 -1.80 -4.51
N GLY A 102 4.24 -1.49 -3.91
CA GLY A 102 4.17 -0.85 -2.61
C GLY A 102 3.70 -1.77 -1.50
N THR A 103 4.14 -1.53 -0.28
CA THR A 103 3.56 -2.15 0.92
C THR A 103 2.84 -1.12 1.78
N ALA A 104 1.68 -1.51 2.35
CA ALA A 104 0.87 -0.66 3.22
C ALA A 104 0.29 -1.50 4.39
N ALA A 105 1.16 -1.98 5.29
CA ALA A 105 2.61 -1.80 5.36
C ALA A 105 3.26 -3.04 5.98
N VAL A 106 4.57 -3.21 5.76
CA VAL A 106 5.36 -4.25 6.43
C VAL A 106 5.47 -3.97 7.93
N VAL A 107 5.16 -4.96 8.76
CA VAL A 107 5.25 -4.87 10.22
C VAL A 107 6.69 -5.19 10.65
N LEU A 108 7.53 -4.17 10.76
CA LEU A 108 8.97 -4.34 11.01
C LEU A 108 9.30 -5.12 12.28
N PRO A 109 8.60 -4.89 13.44
CA PRO A 109 8.95 -5.58 14.69
C PRO A 109 8.77 -7.10 14.64
N LEU A 110 7.95 -7.62 13.74
CA LEU A 110 7.72 -9.07 13.59
C LEU A 110 8.77 -9.74 12.68
N ARG A 111 9.78 -9.01 12.21
CA ARG A 111 10.72 -9.48 11.19
C ARG A 111 12.16 -9.32 11.66
N GLN A 112 13.02 -10.24 11.23
CA GLN A 112 14.46 -10.12 11.47
C GLN A 112 15.02 -8.99 10.58
N PRO A 113 15.64 -7.93 11.15
CA PRO A 113 15.95 -6.70 10.42
C PRO A 113 16.89 -6.89 9.21
N TRP A 114 17.97 -7.69 9.35
CA TRP A 114 18.91 -7.95 8.25
C TRP A 114 18.28 -8.76 7.11
N LEU A 115 17.42 -9.73 7.44
CA LEU A 115 16.68 -10.49 6.43
C LEU A 115 15.65 -9.61 5.73
N THR A 116 15.03 -8.68 6.46
CA THR A 116 14.11 -7.70 5.89
C THR A 116 14.83 -6.77 4.89
N LEU A 117 15.99 -6.25 5.26
CA LEU A 117 16.82 -5.45 4.36
C LEU A 117 17.24 -6.25 3.12
N LYS A 118 17.70 -7.50 3.32
CA LYS A 118 18.07 -8.40 2.23
C LYS A 118 16.90 -8.67 1.27
N ALA A 119 15.72 -8.95 1.81
CA ALA A 119 14.52 -9.22 1.02
C ALA A 119 14.06 -7.97 0.23
N ALA A 120 14.06 -6.80 0.87
CA ALA A 120 13.73 -5.54 0.23
C ALA A 120 14.69 -5.21 -0.92
N ASN A 121 16.02 -5.33 -0.71
CA ASN A 121 17.01 -5.13 -1.77
C ASN A 121 16.83 -6.13 -2.92
N SER A 122 16.48 -7.39 -2.61
CA SER A 122 16.23 -8.40 -3.64
C SER A 122 14.99 -8.07 -4.49
N VAL A 123 13.88 -7.68 -3.87
CA VAL A 123 12.67 -7.24 -4.60
C VAL A 123 12.96 -5.99 -5.43
N ASP A 124 13.71 -5.07 -4.87
CA ASP A 124 14.07 -3.83 -5.55
C ASP A 124 14.91 -4.08 -6.80
N GLU A 125 15.89 -4.99 -6.70
CA GLU A 125 16.70 -5.43 -7.84
C GLU A 125 15.86 -6.16 -8.89
N LEU A 126 15.07 -7.16 -8.48
CA LEU A 126 14.21 -7.97 -9.36
C LEU A 126 13.15 -7.14 -10.08
N SER A 127 12.73 -6.03 -9.49
CA SER A 127 11.70 -5.14 -10.04
C SER A 127 12.28 -3.94 -10.82
N ASP A 128 13.59 -3.84 -10.99
CA ASP A 128 14.26 -2.67 -11.57
C ASP A 128 13.87 -1.35 -10.88
N GLY A 129 14.00 -1.33 -9.55
CA GLY A 129 13.76 -0.14 -8.73
C GLY A 129 12.31 0.28 -8.59
N ARG A 130 11.34 -0.66 -8.66
CA ARG A 130 9.92 -0.36 -8.50
C ARG A 130 9.41 -0.49 -7.05
N LEU A 131 10.25 -0.82 -6.08
CA LEU A 131 9.83 -0.98 -4.69
C LEU A 131 9.56 0.36 -4.01
N LEU A 132 8.41 0.45 -3.33
CA LEU A 132 8.02 1.49 -2.37
C LEU A 132 7.76 0.81 -1.01
N LEU A 133 8.73 0.86 -0.10
CA LEU A 133 8.62 0.10 1.15
C LEU A 133 7.85 0.91 2.21
N GLY A 134 6.55 0.65 2.32
CA GLY A 134 5.74 1.13 3.44
C GLY A 134 5.93 0.24 4.66
N VAL A 135 6.15 0.85 5.82
CA VAL A 135 6.48 0.17 7.07
C VAL A 135 5.59 0.61 8.22
N ALA A 136 5.37 -0.26 9.17
CA ALA A 136 4.55 -0.02 10.37
C ALA A 136 5.15 -0.69 11.61
N SER A 137 4.75 -0.20 12.78
CA SER A 137 5.06 -0.87 14.06
C SER A 137 4.09 -1.99 14.40
N GLY A 138 2.98 -2.15 13.66
CA GLY A 138 1.96 -3.15 13.90
C GLY A 138 0.94 -2.79 14.99
N ASP A 139 -0.27 -3.33 14.85
CA ASP A 139 -1.44 -3.06 15.69
C ASP A 139 -2.22 -4.32 16.11
N ARG A 140 -1.62 -5.51 15.89
CA ARG A 140 -2.20 -6.82 16.24
C ARG A 140 -1.43 -7.48 17.37
N PRO A 141 -1.77 -7.23 18.65
CA PRO A 141 -1.00 -7.72 19.81
C PRO A 141 -0.81 -9.23 19.84
N MET A 142 -1.79 -9.99 19.29
CA MET A 142 -1.74 -11.46 19.32
C MET A 142 -0.61 -12.05 18.46
N GLU A 143 -0.09 -11.30 17.49
CA GLU A 143 0.98 -11.77 16.61
C GLU A 143 2.34 -11.79 17.35
N TYR A 144 2.61 -10.82 18.19
CA TYR A 144 3.92 -10.57 18.80
C TYR A 144 4.51 -11.75 19.59
N PRO A 145 3.74 -12.43 20.47
CA PRO A 145 4.25 -13.60 21.17
C PRO A 145 4.66 -14.75 20.24
N LEU A 146 4.01 -14.88 19.08
CA LEU A 146 4.33 -15.94 18.11
C LEU A 146 5.69 -15.72 17.44
N PHE A 147 6.14 -14.48 17.37
CA PHE A 147 7.44 -14.09 16.84
C PHE A 147 8.49 -13.82 17.94
N GLY A 148 8.15 -14.10 19.21
CA GLY A 148 9.06 -13.89 20.34
C GLY A 148 9.34 -12.42 20.66
N VAL A 149 8.43 -11.53 20.32
CA VAL A 149 8.57 -10.07 20.48
C VAL A 149 7.61 -9.56 21.55
N ASP A 150 8.08 -8.67 22.41
CA ASP A 150 7.22 -7.93 23.33
C ASP A 150 6.51 -6.78 22.57
N TYR A 151 5.18 -6.77 22.65
CA TYR A 151 4.36 -5.74 22.01
C TYR A 151 4.71 -4.32 22.45
N GLU A 152 5.10 -4.14 23.72
CA GLU A 152 5.45 -2.82 24.25
C GLU A 152 6.78 -2.29 23.69
N GLN A 153 7.66 -3.16 23.23
CA GLN A 153 8.94 -2.79 22.62
C GLN A 153 8.82 -2.46 21.12
N ARG A 154 7.64 -2.61 20.52
CA ARG A 154 7.47 -2.47 19.06
C ARG A 154 7.92 -1.13 18.50
N GLY A 155 7.82 -0.05 19.26
CA GLY A 155 8.25 1.29 18.85
C GLY A 155 9.77 1.43 18.77
N GLU A 156 10.50 0.84 19.70
CA GLU A 156 11.97 0.82 19.72
C GLU A 156 12.51 -0.06 18.57
N ILE A 157 11.98 -1.28 18.46
CA ILE A 157 12.36 -2.23 17.39
C ILE A 157 12.09 -1.63 16.00
N PHE A 158 10.96 -0.92 15.85
CA PHE A 158 10.64 -0.22 14.61
C PHE A 158 11.71 0.82 14.26
N ARG A 159 12.09 1.67 15.24
CA ARG A 159 13.11 2.70 15.05
C ARG A 159 14.46 2.10 14.62
N ASP A 160 14.96 1.13 15.37
CA ASP A 160 16.24 0.49 15.11
C ASP A 160 16.28 -0.18 13.74
N THR A 161 15.15 -0.79 13.36
CA THR A 161 15.04 -1.42 12.03
C THR A 161 15.00 -0.36 10.92
N VAL A 162 14.28 0.74 11.08
CA VAL A 162 14.29 1.85 10.10
C VAL A 162 15.70 2.40 9.91
N GLU A 163 16.46 2.60 10.99
CA GLU A 163 17.84 3.07 10.91
C GLU A 163 18.73 2.09 10.14
N LEU A 164 18.58 0.78 10.35
CA LEU A 164 19.28 -0.25 9.58
C LEU A 164 18.92 -0.20 8.10
N LEU A 165 17.62 -0.11 7.79
CA LEU A 165 17.14 -0.03 6.40
C LEU A 165 17.69 1.24 5.69
N ARG A 166 17.68 2.39 6.36
CA ARG A 166 18.18 3.66 5.80
C ARG A 166 19.69 3.64 5.58
N SER A 167 20.44 3.09 6.54
CA SER A 167 21.89 2.98 6.41
C SER A 167 22.34 1.89 5.43
N GLN A 168 21.42 1.05 4.92
CA GLN A 168 21.75 -0.15 4.13
C GLN A 168 22.75 -1.07 4.85
N GLY A 169 22.73 -1.06 6.18
CA GLY A 169 23.67 -1.79 7.02
C GLY A 169 25.07 -1.19 7.10
N ASN A 170 25.32 -0.04 6.47
CA ASN A 170 26.62 0.62 6.52
C ASN A 170 27.02 0.98 7.97
N GLY A 171 28.28 0.71 8.32
CA GLY A 171 28.80 0.88 9.68
C GLY A 171 28.40 -0.19 10.68
N ARG A 172 27.59 -1.17 10.27
CA ARG A 172 27.14 -2.30 11.12
C ARG A 172 27.64 -3.66 10.65
N LEU A 173 28.25 -3.73 9.45
CA LEU A 173 28.86 -4.95 8.91
C LEU A 173 30.31 -5.09 9.37
N PRO A 174 30.80 -6.34 9.57
CA PRO A 174 32.21 -6.60 9.76
C PRO A 174 33.04 -6.11 8.58
N GLU A 175 34.34 -5.86 8.83
CA GLU A 175 35.28 -5.44 7.78
C GLU A 175 35.28 -6.43 6.60
N GLY A 176 35.17 -5.92 5.39
CA GLY A 176 35.09 -6.71 4.16
C GLY A 176 33.76 -7.40 3.88
N ALA A 177 32.81 -7.40 4.82
CA ALA A 177 31.48 -7.96 4.57
C ALA A 177 30.58 -6.95 3.81
N ARG A 178 29.74 -7.47 2.90
CA ARG A 178 28.79 -6.67 2.09
C ARG A 178 27.43 -7.33 2.05
N LEU A 179 26.38 -6.53 2.04
CA LEU A 179 25.02 -7.01 1.82
C LEU A 179 24.65 -6.84 0.33
N LEU A 180 24.54 -7.97 -0.37
CA LEU A 180 24.20 -7.98 -1.81
C LEU A 180 22.71 -8.37 -2.00
N PRO A 181 22.02 -7.88 -3.08
CA PRO A 181 22.50 -6.88 -4.01
C PRO A 181 22.67 -5.51 -3.36
N GLU A 182 23.67 -4.75 -3.78
CA GLU A 182 23.80 -3.34 -3.44
C GLU A 182 23.05 -2.49 -4.47
N ARG A 183 22.43 -1.41 -3.99
CA ARG A 183 21.70 -0.47 -4.86
C ARG A 183 22.35 0.91 -4.74
N ASP A 184 22.58 1.55 -5.87
CA ASP A 184 23.11 2.93 -5.91
C ASP A 184 22.16 3.92 -5.23
N GLN A 185 20.84 3.66 -5.35
CA GLN A 185 19.81 4.42 -4.66
C GLN A 185 18.93 3.46 -3.85
N PRO A 186 18.93 3.56 -2.51
CA PRO A 186 18.02 2.79 -1.66
C PRO A 186 16.56 3.04 -2.03
N PHE A 187 15.70 2.07 -1.76
CA PHE A 187 14.27 2.24 -1.90
C PHE A 187 13.74 3.28 -0.89
N PRO A 188 12.68 4.04 -1.22
CA PRO A 188 12.08 4.98 -0.28
C PRO A 188 11.33 4.24 0.82
N LEU A 189 11.37 4.80 2.03
CA LEU A 189 10.64 4.33 3.20
C LEU A 189 9.42 5.22 3.46
N LEU A 190 8.23 4.61 3.44
CA LEU A 190 6.99 5.29 3.80
C LEU A 190 6.49 4.73 5.14
N VAL A 191 5.93 5.58 6.00
CA VAL A 191 5.36 5.12 7.27
C VAL A 191 3.84 5.06 7.21
N ALA A 192 3.25 3.97 7.70
CA ALA A 192 1.82 3.88 7.96
C ALA A 192 1.52 4.33 9.40
N GLY A 193 0.65 5.32 9.53
CA GLY A 193 0.37 5.95 10.82
C GLY A 193 1.60 6.67 11.39
N LEU A 194 1.86 6.50 12.69
CA LEU A 194 2.98 7.13 13.38
C LEU A 194 4.12 6.18 13.77
N GLY A 195 3.97 4.86 13.53
CA GLY A 195 5.01 3.88 13.86
C GLY A 195 5.49 3.91 15.32
N GLN A 196 4.66 4.39 16.25
CA GLN A 196 5.01 4.64 17.66
C GLN A 196 6.13 5.70 17.84
N GLN A 197 6.30 6.60 16.86
CA GLN A 197 7.31 7.67 16.88
C GLN A 197 6.68 9.06 16.98
N SER A 198 7.49 10.07 17.31
CA SER A 198 7.05 11.45 17.25
C SER A 198 6.90 11.93 15.80
N PRO A 199 6.01 12.90 15.52
CA PRO A 199 5.89 13.48 14.18
C PRO A 199 7.23 14.05 13.65
N ALA A 200 8.04 14.67 14.51
CA ALA A 200 9.35 15.21 14.13
C ALA A 200 10.31 14.10 13.66
N TRP A 201 10.38 12.98 14.40
CA TRP A 201 11.20 11.85 14.00
C TRP A 201 10.75 11.27 12.64
N ILE A 202 9.44 11.14 12.43
CA ILE A 202 8.88 10.67 11.17
C ILE A 202 9.23 11.63 10.04
N GLY A 203 9.07 12.93 10.25
CA GLY A 203 9.43 13.96 9.27
C GLY A 203 10.90 13.90 8.85
N GLU A 204 11.80 13.55 9.76
CA GLU A 204 13.24 13.40 9.50
C GLU A 204 13.56 12.09 8.79
N HIS A 205 13.04 10.96 9.28
CA HIS A 205 13.51 9.62 8.90
C HIS A 205 12.69 8.93 7.81
N MET A 206 11.48 9.40 7.50
CA MET A 206 10.63 8.78 6.50
C MET A 206 10.55 9.63 5.22
N ASP A 207 10.41 8.96 4.07
CA ASP A 207 10.37 9.61 2.76
C ASP A 207 8.95 9.94 2.29
N GLY A 208 7.92 9.44 2.99
CA GLY A 208 6.51 9.70 2.73
C GLY A 208 5.59 9.11 3.80
N TRP A 209 4.31 9.49 3.75
CA TRP A 209 3.30 9.06 4.71
C TRP A 209 2.15 8.33 4.03
N LEU A 210 1.84 7.12 4.53
CA LEU A 210 0.66 6.34 4.19
C LEU A 210 -0.43 6.61 5.22
N ALA A 211 -1.44 7.36 4.83
CA ALA A 211 -2.52 7.78 5.71
C ALA A 211 -3.76 6.88 5.57
N TYR A 212 -4.45 6.65 6.68
CA TYR A 212 -5.74 5.99 6.65
C TYR A 212 -6.75 6.74 5.78
N PRO A 213 -7.69 6.03 5.13
CA PRO A 213 -8.78 6.63 4.37
C PRO A 213 -9.52 7.71 5.18
N GLY A 214 -10.05 8.69 4.48
CA GLY A 214 -10.81 9.78 5.09
C GLY A 214 -11.50 10.63 4.03
N THR A 215 -12.27 11.62 4.47
CA THR A 215 -12.86 12.63 3.60
C THR A 215 -11.80 13.63 3.12
N PRO A 216 -12.03 14.35 2.02
CA PRO A 216 -11.12 15.42 1.57
C PRO A 216 -10.82 16.47 2.66
N GLU A 217 -11.79 16.79 3.51
CA GLU A 217 -11.59 17.73 4.62
C GLU A 217 -10.66 17.16 5.71
N GLU A 218 -10.84 15.89 6.07
CA GLU A 218 -9.94 15.20 7.01
C GLU A 218 -8.52 15.14 6.47
N HIS A 219 -8.38 14.85 5.17
CA HIS A 219 -7.08 14.82 4.52
C HIS A 219 -6.43 16.21 4.47
N ARG A 220 -7.17 17.27 4.19
CA ARG A 220 -6.63 18.65 4.23
C ARG A 220 -6.00 18.98 5.57
N ARG A 221 -6.65 18.60 6.68
CA ARG A 221 -6.09 18.78 8.04
C ARG A 221 -4.84 17.93 8.26
N ARG A 222 -4.86 16.65 7.90
CA ARG A 222 -3.71 15.74 8.06
C ARG A 222 -2.53 16.15 7.19
N VAL A 223 -2.78 16.57 5.95
CA VAL A 223 -1.75 17.10 5.05
C VAL A 223 -1.11 18.36 5.63
N GLY A 224 -1.91 19.28 6.20
CA GLY A 224 -1.37 20.45 6.89
C GLY A 224 -0.34 20.06 7.95
N LEU A 225 -0.70 19.15 8.85
CA LEU A 225 0.22 18.64 9.87
C LEU A 225 1.45 17.91 9.28
N TRP A 226 1.25 17.16 8.22
CA TRP A 226 2.36 16.49 7.54
C TRP A 226 3.35 17.48 6.92
N ARG A 227 2.85 18.56 6.32
CA ARG A 227 3.70 19.60 5.72
C ARG A 227 4.60 20.31 6.75
N GLU A 228 4.16 20.44 8.00
CA GLU A 228 4.96 21.04 9.08
C GLU A 228 6.22 20.21 9.41
N VAL A 229 6.15 18.89 9.32
CA VAL A 229 7.26 17.99 9.72
C VAL A 229 7.93 17.29 8.53
N GLY A 230 7.17 16.92 7.50
CA GLY A 230 7.63 16.18 6.34
C GLY A 230 7.95 17.05 5.12
N GLY A 231 7.59 18.35 5.15
CA GLY A 231 7.77 19.25 4.01
C GLY A 231 7.06 18.75 2.75
N GLU A 232 7.76 18.70 1.62
CA GLU A 232 7.23 18.27 0.32
C GLU A 232 7.22 16.74 0.11
N LYS A 233 7.52 15.95 1.14
CA LYS A 233 7.49 14.48 1.06
C LYS A 233 6.06 14.00 0.77
N PRO A 234 5.89 12.94 -0.05
CA PRO A 234 4.56 12.48 -0.48
C PRO A 234 3.62 12.11 0.68
N TYR A 235 2.36 12.48 0.47
CA TYR A 235 1.23 12.05 1.28
C TYR A 235 0.31 11.18 0.44
N ILE A 236 0.17 9.92 0.84
CA ILE A 236 -0.54 8.86 0.12
C ILE A 236 -1.73 8.42 0.96
N SER A 237 -2.88 8.19 0.34
CA SER A 237 -4.05 7.65 1.02
C SER A 237 -4.72 6.54 0.21
N PHE A 238 -5.78 5.98 0.78
CA PHE A 238 -6.53 4.88 0.21
C PHE A 238 -8.03 5.21 0.24
N ILE A 239 -8.81 4.54 -0.61
CA ILE A 239 -10.27 4.62 -0.62
C ILE A 239 -10.87 3.26 -0.92
N HIS A 240 -11.86 2.84 -0.11
CA HIS A 240 -12.66 1.66 -0.40
C HIS A 240 -13.74 2.02 -1.40
N LEU A 241 -13.65 1.49 -2.61
CA LEU A 241 -14.49 1.83 -3.73
C LEU A 241 -15.41 0.67 -4.13
N ASP A 242 -16.69 0.96 -4.23
CA ASP A 242 -17.65 0.21 -5.03
C ASP A 242 -18.06 1.09 -6.22
N LEU A 243 -17.58 0.76 -7.42
CA LEU A 243 -17.87 1.52 -8.63
C LEU A 243 -19.18 1.05 -9.24
N ALA A 244 -20.23 1.87 -9.10
CA ALA A 244 -21.55 1.60 -9.64
C ALA A 244 -21.54 1.59 -11.19
N ALA A 245 -22.39 0.76 -11.79
CA ALA A 245 -22.56 0.69 -13.25
C ALA A 245 -23.16 1.98 -13.85
N ASN A 246 -23.98 2.72 -13.06
CA ASN A 246 -24.48 4.02 -13.48
C ASN A 246 -23.38 5.09 -13.30
N PRO A 247 -22.85 5.69 -14.39
CA PRO A 247 -21.77 6.68 -14.31
C PRO A 247 -22.15 7.94 -13.52
N HIS A 248 -23.44 8.24 -13.39
CA HIS A 248 -23.98 9.40 -12.68
C HIS A 248 -24.40 9.11 -11.24
N ALA A 249 -24.19 7.90 -10.73
CA ALA A 249 -24.55 7.57 -9.35
C ALA A 249 -23.79 8.48 -8.38
N PRO A 250 -24.49 9.18 -7.47
CA PRO A 250 -23.83 10.06 -6.50
C PRO A 250 -23.02 9.25 -5.49
N MET A 251 -22.05 9.89 -4.85
CA MET A 251 -21.24 9.29 -3.79
C MET A 251 -22.10 8.97 -2.56
N GLN A 252 -22.23 7.68 -2.27
CA GLN A 252 -22.83 7.15 -1.04
C GLN A 252 -21.69 6.72 -0.11
N ARG A 253 -21.37 7.55 0.89
CA ARG A 253 -20.21 7.34 1.75
C ARG A 253 -20.41 6.18 2.73
N VAL A 254 -19.35 5.41 2.91
CA VAL A 254 -19.14 4.45 3.99
C VAL A 254 -17.86 4.80 4.74
N ARG A 255 -17.55 4.08 5.83
CA ARG A 255 -16.45 4.42 6.76
C ARG A 255 -15.11 4.75 6.08
N PHE A 256 -14.70 4.10 5.01
CA PHE A 256 -13.39 4.28 4.37
C PHE A 256 -13.49 4.58 2.88
N GLY A 257 -14.65 5.05 2.41
CA GLY A 257 -14.85 5.33 1.00
C GLY A 257 -16.32 5.41 0.64
N GLY A 258 -16.77 4.72 -0.40
CA GLY A 258 -18.17 4.74 -0.80
C GLY A 258 -18.48 3.97 -2.07
N THR A 259 -19.77 3.95 -2.37
CA THR A 259 -20.33 3.52 -3.66
C THR A 259 -20.63 4.75 -4.50
N CYS A 260 -20.17 4.80 -5.73
CA CYS A 260 -20.44 5.92 -6.65
C CYS A 260 -20.22 5.53 -8.11
N GLY A 261 -20.77 6.33 -9.03
CA GLY A 261 -20.43 6.27 -10.45
C GLY A 261 -19.09 6.96 -10.72
N ARG A 262 -18.52 6.72 -11.93
CA ARG A 262 -17.22 7.26 -12.29
C ARG A 262 -17.12 8.79 -12.25
N LEU A 263 -18.23 9.51 -12.51
CA LEU A 263 -18.21 10.98 -12.45
C LEU A 263 -18.02 11.49 -11.02
N ALA A 264 -18.77 10.92 -10.06
CA ALA A 264 -18.59 11.26 -8.65
C ALA A 264 -17.24 10.75 -8.09
N LEU A 265 -16.67 9.67 -8.63
CA LEU A 265 -15.30 9.27 -8.33
C LEU A 265 -14.27 10.30 -8.81
N ILE A 266 -14.43 10.85 -10.01
CA ILE A 266 -13.56 11.91 -10.53
C ILE A 266 -13.61 13.14 -9.62
N ASP A 267 -14.81 13.57 -9.23
CA ASP A 267 -14.98 14.71 -8.31
C ASP A 267 -14.32 14.46 -6.94
N GLU A 268 -14.46 13.24 -6.40
CA GLU A 268 -13.82 12.86 -5.13
C GLU A 268 -12.29 12.87 -5.24
N LEU A 269 -11.73 12.29 -6.30
CA LEU A 269 -10.29 12.27 -6.54
C LEU A 269 -9.73 13.69 -6.74
N GLN A 270 -10.47 14.54 -7.42
CA GLN A 270 -10.11 15.95 -7.56
C GLN A 270 -10.10 16.67 -6.21
N ALA A 271 -11.11 16.45 -5.37
CA ALA A 271 -11.18 17.02 -4.03
C ALA A 271 -10.05 16.50 -3.11
N LEU A 272 -9.66 15.23 -3.22
CA LEU A 272 -8.50 14.67 -2.53
C LEU A 272 -7.19 15.30 -3.00
N ARG A 273 -7.02 15.48 -4.32
CA ARG A 273 -5.87 16.17 -4.89
C ARG A 273 -5.76 17.62 -4.37
N GLU A 274 -6.86 18.36 -4.35
CA GLU A 274 -6.94 19.72 -3.81
C GLU A 274 -6.70 19.78 -2.30
N ALA A 275 -7.01 18.71 -1.57
CA ALA A 275 -6.66 18.54 -0.17
C ALA A 275 -5.17 18.25 0.07
N GLY A 276 -4.38 17.99 -1.01
CA GLY A 276 -2.95 17.75 -0.96
C GLY A 276 -2.54 16.27 -0.92
N VAL A 277 -3.50 15.35 -1.14
CA VAL A 277 -3.19 13.93 -1.39
C VAL A 277 -2.50 13.84 -2.75
N GLN A 278 -1.43 13.08 -2.85
CA GLN A 278 -0.64 12.96 -4.09
C GLN A 278 -0.78 11.59 -4.76
N HIS A 279 -1.19 10.57 -4.01
CA HIS A 279 -1.50 9.26 -4.58
C HIS A 279 -2.64 8.61 -3.82
N VAL A 280 -3.54 7.91 -4.55
CA VAL A 280 -4.68 7.20 -3.97
C VAL A 280 -4.64 5.73 -4.37
N GLY A 281 -4.53 4.84 -3.39
CA GLY A 281 -4.74 3.41 -3.57
C GLY A 281 -6.23 3.06 -3.53
N LEU A 282 -6.76 2.44 -4.58
CA LEU A 282 -8.16 2.03 -4.67
C LEU A 282 -8.31 0.59 -4.18
N HIS A 283 -9.09 0.39 -3.12
CA HIS A 283 -9.46 -0.92 -2.59
C HIS A 283 -10.83 -1.32 -3.13
N VAL A 284 -10.88 -2.30 -4.04
CA VAL A 284 -12.07 -2.63 -4.85
C VAL A 284 -12.84 -3.87 -4.38
N ARG A 285 -12.48 -4.48 -3.23
CA ARG A 285 -13.10 -5.72 -2.74
C ARG A 285 -14.61 -5.63 -2.47
N ARG A 286 -15.14 -4.41 -2.28
CA ARG A 286 -16.58 -4.15 -2.10
C ARG A 286 -17.35 -4.03 -3.40
N SER A 287 -16.67 -4.00 -4.53
CA SER A 287 -17.29 -3.75 -5.84
C SER A 287 -18.30 -4.86 -6.18
N GLU A 288 -19.53 -4.48 -6.42
CA GLU A 288 -20.58 -5.44 -6.88
C GLU A 288 -20.35 -5.87 -8.33
N ARG A 289 -19.44 -5.21 -9.04
CA ARG A 289 -19.05 -5.53 -10.41
C ARG A 289 -17.77 -6.36 -10.42
N PRO A 290 -17.53 -7.17 -11.47
CA PRO A 290 -16.26 -7.85 -11.67
C PRO A 290 -15.08 -6.87 -11.68
N VAL A 291 -14.01 -7.21 -10.95
CA VAL A 291 -12.86 -6.31 -10.75
C VAL A 291 -12.21 -5.90 -12.06
N ALA A 292 -12.11 -6.81 -13.05
CA ALA A 292 -11.59 -6.48 -14.37
C ALA A 292 -12.36 -5.31 -15.02
N GLN A 293 -13.68 -5.33 -15.00
CA GLN A 293 -14.52 -4.25 -15.56
C GLN A 293 -14.31 -2.92 -14.82
N VAL A 294 -14.11 -2.99 -13.50
CA VAL A 294 -13.82 -1.80 -12.68
C VAL A 294 -12.47 -1.20 -13.05
N ILE A 295 -11.44 -2.03 -13.21
CA ILE A 295 -10.10 -1.62 -13.64
C ILE A 295 -10.16 -0.98 -15.03
N GLU A 296 -10.83 -1.63 -15.99
CA GLU A 296 -10.97 -1.16 -17.36
C GLU A 296 -11.72 0.19 -17.42
N GLU A 297 -12.83 0.34 -16.71
CA GLU A 297 -13.60 1.59 -16.69
C GLU A 297 -12.81 2.74 -16.05
N ILE A 298 -12.09 2.48 -14.96
CA ILE A 298 -11.21 3.49 -14.35
C ILE A 298 -10.09 3.86 -15.30
N ALA A 299 -9.47 2.90 -15.96
CA ALA A 299 -8.41 3.15 -16.94
C ALA A 299 -8.88 3.99 -18.11
N GLU A 300 -10.06 3.72 -18.65
CA GLU A 300 -10.60 4.42 -19.83
C GLU A 300 -11.09 5.84 -19.51
N TYR A 301 -11.76 6.03 -18.36
CA TYR A 301 -12.49 7.28 -18.11
C TYR A 301 -11.94 8.11 -16.96
N VAL A 302 -11.23 7.52 -16.00
CA VAL A 302 -10.77 8.22 -14.80
C VAL A 302 -9.29 8.54 -14.86
N LEU A 303 -8.42 7.55 -15.14
CA LEU A 303 -6.96 7.77 -15.20
C LEU A 303 -6.57 8.94 -16.14
N PRO A 304 -7.15 9.11 -17.35
CA PRO A 304 -6.76 10.19 -18.24
C PRO A 304 -7.04 11.60 -17.73
N LYS A 305 -7.80 11.74 -16.65
CA LYS A 305 -8.06 13.04 -16.01
C LYS A 305 -6.94 13.46 -15.06
N PHE A 306 -6.07 12.51 -14.68
CA PHE A 306 -5.08 12.70 -13.62
C PHE A 306 -3.66 12.31 -14.01
N HIS A 307 -3.48 11.39 -14.95
CA HIS A 307 -2.17 10.88 -15.38
C HIS A 307 -1.58 11.61 -16.58
#